data_e1c713f9dcd30025ab9d300e6079d20b
#
_entry.id   e1c713f9dcd30025ab9d300e6079d20b
#
_cell.length_a   1.000
_cell.length_b   1.000
_cell.length_c   1.000
_cell.angle_alpha   90.00
_cell.angle_beta   90.00
_cell.angle_gamma   90.00
#
_symmetry.space_group_name_H-M   'P 1'
#
loop_
_entity.id
_entity.type
_entity.pdbx_description
1 polymer ?
#
loop_
_entity_poly.entity_id
_entity_poly.type
_entity_poly.pdbx_seq_one_letter_code
_entity_poly.pdbx_strand_id
1 'polypeptide(L)'
;ISTIGLVANKYAQAYFSYDSMKSGGLTQSHLRFGDEPIRSTYLVSSADFVAVHAPTYVNKYDTTEDLKDGGIFLLNCPWSAEELETRLPGKMKRDLARKHANFYIIDAAKLAVQVGLGEKRTNNILQAAFFALTKVIPLDMAVEDMKKNNYNSYFKKAGQKIVDLNDKAVDLGISAAVK
;
A
#
# COMPACT_ATOMS: atom_id res chain seq x y z
N ILE A 1 0.39 6.04 9.03
CA ILE A 1 -0.35 7.07 9.80
C ILE A 1 0.62 8.00 10.49
N SER A 2 1.56 7.49 11.29
CA SER A 2 2.54 8.31 12.02
C SER A 2 3.31 9.26 11.11
N THR A 3 3.81 8.79 9.98
CA THR A 3 4.50 9.62 8.98
C THR A 3 3.64 10.78 8.49
N ILE A 4 2.37 10.54 8.16
CA ILE A 4 1.46 11.58 7.68
C ILE A 4 1.07 12.54 8.81
N GLY A 5 0.72 12.02 9.98
CA GLY A 5 0.27 12.83 11.10
C GLY A 5 1.38 13.64 11.76
N LEU A 6 2.53 13.01 12.04
CA LEU A 6 3.61 13.62 12.80
C LEU A 6 4.59 14.42 11.94
N VAL A 7 4.92 13.91 10.76
CA VAL A 7 5.93 14.53 9.88
C VAL A 7 5.31 15.62 9.02
N ALA A 8 4.14 15.36 8.44
CA ALA A 8 3.45 16.32 7.59
C ALA A 8 2.42 17.20 8.32
N ASN A 9 2.31 17.07 9.64
CA ASN A 9 1.39 17.85 10.48
C ASN A 9 -0.07 17.82 9.97
N LYS A 10 -0.51 16.64 9.47
CA LYS A 10 -1.87 16.42 8.98
C LYS A 10 -2.69 15.67 10.03
N TYR A 11 -3.99 15.90 10.02
CA TYR A 11 -4.92 15.05 10.76
C TYR A 11 -5.01 13.70 10.09
N ALA A 12 -4.88 12.61 10.87
CA ALA A 12 -4.91 11.24 10.37
C ALA A 12 -5.76 10.36 11.27
N GLN A 13 -6.60 9.52 10.66
CA GLN A 13 -7.42 8.54 11.35
C GLN A 13 -7.29 7.18 10.66
N ALA A 14 -7.22 6.13 11.45
CA ALA A 14 -7.28 4.75 10.95
C ALA A 14 -8.33 3.95 11.69
N TYR A 15 -8.99 3.08 10.96
CA TYR A 15 -9.85 2.04 11.48
C TYR A 15 -9.47 0.72 10.82
N PHE A 16 -9.34 -0.33 11.63
CA PHE A 16 -8.98 -1.67 11.16
C PHE A 16 -10.17 -2.60 11.40
N SER A 17 -10.68 -3.16 10.31
CA SER A 17 -11.72 -4.19 10.34
C SER A 17 -11.08 -5.55 10.12
N TYR A 18 -11.36 -6.48 11.02
CA TYR A 18 -10.86 -7.85 10.97
C TYR A 18 -12.04 -8.81 10.81
N ASP A 19 -11.88 -9.79 9.92
CA ASP A 19 -12.79 -10.92 9.88
C ASP A 19 -12.63 -11.77 11.15
N SER A 20 -13.73 -12.36 11.63
CA SER A 20 -13.75 -13.24 12.81
C SER A 20 -13.02 -14.57 12.60
N MET A 21 -12.59 -14.90 11.40
CA MET A 21 -11.84 -16.12 11.09
C MET A 21 -10.41 -16.06 11.63
N LYS A 22 -9.99 -17.15 12.32
CA LYS A 22 -8.64 -17.25 12.94
C LYS A 22 -7.48 -17.18 11.95
N SER A 23 -7.70 -17.54 10.68
CA SER A 23 -6.69 -17.44 9.61
C SER A 23 -7.35 -17.31 8.23
N GLY A 24 -6.74 -16.54 7.34
CA GLY A 24 -7.22 -16.37 5.96
C GLY A 24 -8.44 -15.46 5.79
N GLY A 25 -8.87 -14.78 6.86
CA GLY A 25 -9.92 -13.77 6.82
C GLY A 25 -9.46 -12.45 6.19
N LEU A 26 -10.42 -11.63 5.77
CA LEU A 26 -10.16 -10.30 5.26
C LEU A 26 -9.74 -9.37 6.39
N THR A 27 -8.62 -8.66 6.21
CA THR A 27 -8.27 -7.49 7.01
C THR A 27 -8.41 -6.27 6.12
N GLN A 28 -9.25 -5.33 6.51
CA GLN A 28 -9.45 -4.08 5.79
C GLN A 28 -9.05 -2.90 6.67
N SER A 29 -8.22 -2.03 6.11
CA SER A 29 -7.73 -0.83 6.79
C SER A 29 -8.30 0.40 6.11
N HIS A 30 -9.05 1.19 6.86
CA HIS A 30 -9.60 2.46 6.41
C HIS A 30 -8.73 3.60 6.95
N LEU A 31 -8.09 4.34 6.06
CA LEU A 31 -7.22 5.46 6.40
C LEU A 31 -7.80 6.74 5.85
N ARG A 32 -7.86 7.77 6.70
CA ARG A 32 -8.23 9.14 6.30
C ARG A 32 -7.19 10.11 6.81
N PHE A 33 -6.87 11.08 6.00
CA PHE A 33 -5.98 12.17 6.39
C PHE A 33 -6.31 13.44 5.59
N GLY A 34 -6.01 14.59 6.17
CA GLY A 34 -6.31 15.89 5.60
C GLY A 34 -5.77 17.02 6.46
N ASP A 35 -5.99 18.24 6.00
CA ASP A 35 -5.53 19.45 6.68
C ASP A 35 -6.51 19.92 7.76
N GLU A 36 -7.73 19.37 7.77
CA GLU A 36 -8.79 19.69 8.73
C GLU A 36 -9.01 18.57 9.76
N PRO A 37 -9.48 18.87 10.98
CA PRO A 37 -9.77 17.88 12.00
C PRO A 37 -10.80 16.83 11.54
N ILE A 38 -10.44 15.54 11.62
CA ILE A 38 -11.35 14.43 11.32
C ILE A 38 -12.17 14.13 12.57
N ARG A 39 -13.42 14.57 12.60
CA ARG A 39 -14.29 14.46 13.77
C ARG A 39 -15.23 13.25 13.78
N SER A 40 -15.36 12.56 12.64
CA SER A 40 -16.29 11.43 12.48
C SER A 40 -15.55 10.10 12.39
N THR A 41 -16.13 9.04 12.97
CA THR A 41 -15.58 7.69 12.99
C THR A 41 -16.38 6.75 12.07
N TYR A 42 -16.47 7.06 10.79
CA TYR A 42 -17.13 6.18 9.80
C TYR A 42 -16.11 5.49 8.90
N LEU A 43 -16.51 4.36 8.32
CA LEU A 43 -15.71 3.64 7.34
C LEU A 43 -15.57 4.47 6.06
N VAL A 44 -14.45 4.29 5.37
CA VAL A 44 -14.24 4.89 4.04
C VAL A 44 -15.10 4.12 3.04
N SER A 45 -16.05 4.80 2.42
CA SER A 45 -16.91 4.29 1.35
C SER A 45 -16.64 4.98 0.00
N SER A 46 -15.63 5.84 -0.04
CA SER A 46 -15.20 6.55 -1.25
C SER A 46 -13.71 6.85 -1.11
N ALA A 47 -12.87 6.05 -1.76
CA ALA A 47 -11.43 6.05 -1.58
C ALA A 47 -10.69 6.62 -2.80
N ASP A 48 -9.75 7.53 -2.56
CA ASP A 48 -8.84 8.05 -3.59
C ASP A 48 -7.75 7.03 -3.95
N PHE A 49 -7.45 6.12 -3.03
CA PHE A 49 -6.46 5.06 -3.18
C PHE A 49 -6.95 3.76 -2.56
N VAL A 50 -6.87 2.67 -3.32
CA VAL A 50 -7.13 1.30 -2.85
C VAL A 50 -5.89 0.45 -3.10
N ALA A 51 -5.41 -0.27 -2.09
CA ALA A 51 -4.33 -1.25 -2.22
C ALA A 51 -4.79 -2.64 -1.84
N VAL A 52 -4.55 -3.61 -2.70
CA VAL A 52 -4.80 -5.03 -2.46
C VAL A 52 -3.46 -5.75 -2.30
N HIS A 53 -3.16 -6.17 -1.07
CA HIS A 53 -1.86 -6.76 -0.72
C HIS A 53 -1.76 -8.25 -1.05
N ALA A 54 -2.88 -8.96 -1.16
CA ALA A 54 -2.92 -10.38 -1.51
C ALA A 54 -3.72 -10.58 -2.81
N PRO A 55 -3.12 -11.15 -3.86
CA PRO A 55 -3.78 -11.27 -5.16
C PRO A 55 -5.03 -12.16 -5.12
N THR A 56 -5.12 -13.08 -4.16
CA THR A 56 -6.30 -13.93 -3.97
C THR A 56 -7.56 -13.15 -3.60
N TYR A 57 -7.43 -11.94 -3.08
CA TYR A 57 -8.58 -11.13 -2.66
C TYR A 57 -9.40 -10.61 -3.85
N VAL A 58 -8.79 -10.40 -5.01
CA VAL A 58 -9.54 -9.92 -6.19
C VAL A 58 -10.62 -10.90 -6.67
N ASN A 59 -10.46 -12.20 -6.36
CA ASN A 59 -11.44 -13.23 -6.70
C ASN A 59 -12.46 -13.50 -5.59
N LYS A 60 -12.19 -13.04 -4.36
CA LYS A 60 -13.04 -13.31 -3.19
C LYS A 60 -13.92 -12.13 -2.80
N TYR A 61 -13.44 -10.93 -3.03
CA TYR A 61 -14.07 -9.69 -2.55
C TYR A 61 -14.20 -8.67 -3.66
N ASP A 62 -15.18 -7.78 -3.56
CA ASP A 62 -15.30 -6.61 -4.43
C ASP A 62 -14.32 -5.54 -3.96
N THR A 63 -13.12 -5.57 -4.52
CA THR A 63 -12.03 -4.66 -4.12
C THR A 63 -12.11 -3.29 -4.81
N THR A 64 -13.05 -3.12 -5.77
CA THR A 64 -13.21 -1.88 -6.54
C THR A 64 -14.41 -1.04 -6.11
N GLU A 65 -15.25 -1.56 -5.22
CA GLU A 65 -16.52 -0.92 -4.81
C GLU A 65 -16.30 0.52 -4.33
N ASP A 66 -15.43 0.70 -3.37
CA ASP A 66 -15.17 1.99 -2.72
C ASP A 66 -14.22 2.92 -3.50
N LEU A 67 -13.65 2.49 -4.62
CA LEU A 67 -12.72 3.32 -5.40
C LEU A 67 -13.48 4.45 -6.11
N LYS A 68 -12.98 5.68 -5.97
CA LYS A 68 -13.49 6.86 -6.71
C LYS A 68 -13.15 6.80 -8.20
N ASP A 69 -13.90 7.55 -9.00
CA ASP A 69 -13.55 7.83 -10.38
C ASP A 69 -12.20 8.54 -10.45
N GLY A 70 -11.30 8.08 -11.32
CA GLY A 70 -9.93 8.57 -11.42
C GLY A 70 -9.00 8.16 -10.28
N GLY A 71 -9.51 7.38 -9.32
CA GLY A 71 -8.73 6.92 -8.17
C GLY A 71 -7.57 5.99 -8.56
N ILE A 72 -6.67 5.76 -7.62
CA ILE A 72 -5.51 4.88 -7.79
C ILE A 72 -5.81 3.51 -7.21
N PHE A 73 -5.57 2.45 -7.99
CA PHE A 73 -5.67 1.07 -7.53
C PHE A 73 -4.30 0.39 -7.65
N LEU A 74 -3.76 -0.10 -6.53
CA LEU A 74 -2.50 -0.82 -6.47
C LEU A 74 -2.74 -2.29 -6.12
N LEU A 75 -2.33 -3.20 -6.98
CA LEU A 75 -2.39 -4.64 -6.74
C LEU A 75 -0.98 -5.20 -6.51
N ASN A 76 -0.75 -5.78 -5.34
CA ASN A 76 0.46 -6.56 -5.09
C ASN A 76 0.28 -7.97 -5.63
N CYS A 77 0.92 -8.27 -6.75
CA CYS A 77 0.85 -9.58 -7.40
C CYS A 77 2.12 -9.89 -8.20
N PRO A 78 2.44 -11.18 -8.41
CA PRO A 78 3.56 -11.59 -9.25
C PRO A 78 3.21 -11.67 -10.75
N TRP A 79 2.02 -11.22 -11.14
CA TRP A 79 1.48 -11.42 -12.49
C TRP A 79 2.06 -10.41 -13.49
N SER A 80 2.30 -10.88 -14.72
CA SER A 80 2.62 -10.00 -15.85
C SER A 80 1.36 -9.29 -16.36
N ALA A 81 1.56 -8.29 -17.22
CA ALA A 81 0.45 -7.58 -17.86
C ALA A 81 -0.46 -8.52 -18.67
N GLU A 82 0.12 -9.52 -19.36
CA GLU A 82 -0.62 -10.52 -20.13
C GLU A 82 -1.43 -11.44 -19.21
N GLU A 83 -0.86 -11.84 -18.08
CA GLU A 83 -1.55 -12.68 -17.10
C GLU A 83 -2.73 -11.97 -16.45
N LEU A 84 -2.69 -10.64 -16.26
CA LEU A 84 -3.78 -9.87 -15.68
C LEU A 84 -5.09 -10.04 -16.47
N GLU A 85 -5.02 -10.15 -17.82
CA GLU A 85 -6.20 -10.31 -18.64
C GLU A 85 -7.00 -11.57 -18.28
N THR A 86 -6.33 -12.64 -17.92
CA THR A 86 -6.96 -13.91 -17.57
C THR A 86 -7.24 -14.07 -16.08
N ARG A 87 -6.45 -13.42 -15.21
CA ARG A 87 -6.53 -13.59 -13.75
C ARG A 87 -7.46 -12.63 -13.06
N LEU A 88 -7.68 -11.43 -13.62
CA LEU A 88 -8.60 -10.46 -13.04
C LEU A 88 -10.05 -10.81 -13.35
N PRO A 89 -10.96 -10.74 -12.35
CA PRO A 89 -12.38 -10.92 -12.57
C PRO A 89 -12.93 -9.91 -13.59
N GLY A 90 -13.83 -10.37 -14.47
CA GLY A 90 -14.45 -9.50 -15.48
C GLY A 90 -15.18 -8.30 -14.88
N LYS A 91 -15.80 -8.45 -13.69
CA LYS A 91 -16.41 -7.33 -12.96
C LYS A 91 -15.35 -6.28 -12.60
N MET A 92 -14.24 -6.69 -12.00
CA MET A 92 -13.16 -5.79 -11.59
C MET A 92 -12.59 -5.02 -12.80
N LYS A 93 -12.34 -5.69 -13.92
CA LYS A 93 -11.87 -5.03 -15.16
C LYS A 93 -12.86 -3.95 -15.66
N ARG A 94 -14.15 -4.26 -15.69
CA ARG A 94 -15.18 -3.29 -16.08
C ARG A 94 -15.27 -2.11 -15.11
N ASP A 95 -15.18 -2.36 -13.81
CA ASP A 95 -15.26 -1.30 -12.81
C ASP A 95 -14.03 -0.38 -12.87
N LEU A 96 -12.82 -0.92 -13.01
CA LEU A 96 -11.60 -0.13 -13.21
C LEU A 96 -11.69 0.75 -14.47
N ALA A 97 -12.17 0.19 -15.58
CA ALA A 97 -12.35 0.94 -16.82
C ALA A 97 -13.42 2.02 -16.68
N ARG A 98 -14.60 1.70 -16.13
CA ARG A 98 -15.71 2.64 -15.93
C ARG A 98 -15.34 3.81 -15.02
N LYS A 99 -14.56 3.53 -13.97
CA LYS A 99 -14.08 4.53 -13.02
C LYS A 99 -12.85 5.27 -13.52
N HIS A 100 -12.35 5.00 -14.72
CA HIS A 100 -11.10 5.58 -15.24
C HIS A 100 -9.95 5.46 -14.24
N ALA A 101 -9.89 4.32 -13.55
CA ALA A 101 -8.94 4.11 -12.47
C ALA A 101 -7.48 4.09 -12.97
N ASN A 102 -6.59 4.67 -12.18
CA ASN A 102 -5.16 4.52 -12.40
C ASN A 102 -4.71 3.20 -11.77
N PHE A 103 -4.66 2.15 -12.58
CA PHE A 103 -4.34 0.80 -12.13
C PHE A 103 -2.84 0.55 -12.18
N TYR A 104 -2.28 0.09 -11.06
CA TYR A 104 -0.86 -0.25 -10.91
C TYR A 104 -0.70 -1.64 -10.33
N ILE A 105 0.37 -2.33 -10.74
CA ILE A 105 0.81 -3.60 -10.15
C ILE A 105 2.21 -3.46 -9.56
N ILE A 106 2.50 -4.27 -8.56
CA ILE A 106 3.81 -4.37 -7.92
C ILE A 106 4.03 -5.80 -7.42
N ASP A 107 5.22 -6.37 -7.65
CA ASP A 107 5.62 -7.63 -7.03
C ASP A 107 6.55 -7.35 -5.84
N ALA A 108 5.94 -6.95 -4.73
CA ALA A 108 6.68 -6.59 -3.53
C ALA A 108 7.41 -7.78 -2.89
N ALA A 109 6.92 -9.01 -3.08
CA ALA A 109 7.59 -10.21 -2.58
C ALA A 109 8.91 -10.46 -3.32
N LYS A 110 8.89 -10.39 -4.65
CA LYS A 110 10.10 -10.51 -5.49
C LYS A 110 11.14 -9.43 -5.13
N LEU A 111 10.69 -8.18 -4.96
CA LEU A 111 11.57 -7.08 -4.57
C LEU A 111 12.17 -7.28 -3.18
N ALA A 112 11.39 -7.77 -2.21
CA ALA A 112 11.88 -8.08 -0.87
C ALA A 112 12.95 -9.17 -0.88
N VAL A 113 12.79 -10.21 -1.71
CA VAL A 113 13.82 -11.24 -1.93
C VAL A 113 15.06 -10.65 -2.58
N GLN A 114 14.89 -9.81 -3.61
CA GLN A 114 15.99 -9.18 -4.34
C GLN A 114 16.90 -8.34 -3.41
N VAL A 115 16.34 -7.64 -2.43
CA VAL A 115 17.15 -6.88 -1.44
C VAL A 115 17.67 -7.75 -0.30
N GLY A 116 17.26 -9.00 -0.18
CA GLY A 116 17.72 -9.93 0.86
C GLY A 116 16.88 -9.91 2.15
N LEU A 117 15.67 -9.37 2.12
CA LEU A 117 14.76 -9.33 3.28
C LEU A 117 13.86 -10.57 3.40
N GLY A 118 13.68 -11.32 2.29
CA GLY A 118 12.74 -12.45 2.20
C GLY A 118 11.30 -12.03 1.90
N GLU A 119 10.53 -12.93 1.29
CA GLU A 119 9.21 -12.70 0.66
C GLU A 119 8.17 -12.00 1.53
N LYS A 120 8.23 -12.19 2.84
CA LYS A 120 7.22 -11.67 3.79
C LYS A 120 7.45 -10.22 4.23
N ARG A 121 8.60 -9.64 3.91
CA ARG A 121 8.96 -8.28 4.38
C ARG A 121 8.69 -7.22 3.32
N THR A 122 7.43 -7.09 2.93
CA THR A 122 6.97 -6.21 1.84
C THR A 122 6.55 -4.81 2.30
N ASN A 123 6.43 -4.57 3.61
CA ASN A 123 5.84 -3.35 4.16
C ASN A 123 6.51 -2.07 3.67
N ASN A 124 7.85 -1.99 3.71
CA ASN A 124 8.57 -0.79 3.29
C ASN A 124 8.42 -0.53 1.79
N ILE A 125 8.38 -1.59 0.97
CA ILE A 125 8.20 -1.49 -0.48
C ILE A 125 6.81 -0.93 -0.80
N LEU A 126 5.76 -1.52 -0.21
CA LEU A 126 4.37 -1.11 -0.44
C LEU A 126 4.08 0.29 0.12
N GLN A 127 4.66 0.64 1.27
CA GLN A 127 4.53 1.97 1.84
C GLN A 127 5.24 3.03 0.97
N ALA A 128 6.43 2.74 0.44
CA ALA A 128 7.14 3.64 -0.47
C ALA A 128 6.35 3.84 -1.78
N ALA A 129 5.81 2.75 -2.36
CA ALA A 129 4.93 2.82 -3.53
C ALA A 129 3.68 3.67 -3.26
N PHE A 130 3.06 3.53 -2.08
CA PHE A 130 1.93 4.37 -1.67
C PHE A 130 2.29 5.86 -1.71
N PHE A 131 3.38 6.28 -1.08
CA PHE A 131 3.79 7.68 -1.09
C PHE A 131 4.15 8.20 -2.48
N ALA A 132 4.82 7.38 -3.29
CA ALA A 132 5.19 7.73 -4.65
C ALA A 132 3.97 7.93 -5.57
N LEU A 133 2.95 7.08 -5.43
CA LEU A 133 1.73 7.12 -6.26
C LEU A 133 0.77 8.21 -5.81
N THR A 134 0.55 8.36 -4.50
CA THR A 134 -0.48 9.25 -3.97
C THR A 134 0.00 10.69 -3.79
N LYS A 135 1.30 10.88 -3.55
CA LYS A 135 1.91 12.19 -3.28
C LYS A 135 1.21 12.98 -2.18
N VAL A 136 0.63 12.28 -1.19
CA VAL A 136 -0.09 12.90 -0.06
C VAL A 136 0.80 13.78 0.82
N ILE A 137 2.11 13.52 0.76
CA ILE A 137 3.17 14.35 1.34
C ILE A 137 4.35 14.39 0.35
N PRO A 138 5.28 15.36 0.46
CA PRO A 138 6.50 15.37 -0.34
C PRO A 138 7.25 14.04 -0.20
N LEU A 139 7.68 13.46 -1.33
CA LEU A 139 8.25 12.11 -1.35
C LEU A 139 9.57 12.02 -0.57
N ASP A 140 10.41 13.04 -0.65
CA ASP A 140 11.66 13.18 0.11
C ASP A 140 11.41 13.11 1.61
N MET A 141 10.42 13.84 2.10
CA MET A 141 10.00 13.82 3.51
C MET A 141 9.50 12.43 3.93
N ALA A 142 8.71 11.76 3.09
CA ALA A 142 8.23 10.42 3.35
C ALA A 142 9.39 9.41 3.45
N VAL A 143 10.34 9.47 2.51
CA VAL A 143 11.50 8.58 2.46
C VAL A 143 12.41 8.79 3.66
N GLU A 144 12.69 10.04 4.04
CA GLU A 144 13.50 10.36 5.21
C GLU A 144 12.89 9.78 6.49
N ASP A 145 11.59 9.98 6.70
CA ASP A 145 10.90 9.43 7.88
C ASP A 145 10.87 7.90 7.88
N MET A 146 10.63 7.27 6.72
CA MET A 146 10.66 5.82 6.60
C MET A 146 12.03 5.25 6.96
N LYS A 147 13.13 5.84 6.48
CA LYS A 147 14.51 5.43 6.80
C LYS A 147 14.83 5.67 8.27
N LYS A 148 14.41 6.78 8.85
CA LYS A 148 14.53 7.06 10.29
C LYS A 148 13.79 6.01 11.13
N ASN A 149 12.58 5.63 10.71
CA ASN A 149 11.80 4.58 11.38
C ASN A 149 12.46 3.20 11.25
N ASN A 150 13.08 2.87 10.12
CA ASN A 150 13.87 1.66 9.94
C ASN A 150 15.03 1.63 10.95
N TYR A 151 15.80 2.71 11.06
CA TYR A 151 16.88 2.81 12.02
C TYR A 151 16.39 2.59 13.46
N ASN A 152 15.36 3.31 13.89
CA ASN A 152 14.80 3.21 15.24
C ASN A 152 14.26 1.80 15.56
N SER A 153 13.68 1.13 14.57
CA SER A 153 13.04 -0.17 14.76
C SER A 153 14.03 -1.34 14.74
N TYR A 154 15.06 -1.26 13.93
CA TYR A 154 15.91 -2.41 13.62
C TYR A 154 17.34 -2.28 14.13
N PHE A 155 17.92 -1.08 14.27
CA PHE A 155 19.32 -0.92 14.59
C PHE A 155 19.73 -1.64 15.89
N LYS A 156 18.99 -1.41 16.98
CA LYS A 156 19.30 -2.04 18.27
C LYS A 156 19.04 -3.55 18.31
N LYS A 157 18.12 -4.06 17.46
CA LYS A 157 17.68 -5.45 17.49
C LYS A 157 18.44 -6.34 16.50
N ALA A 158 18.83 -5.80 15.36
CA ALA A 158 19.33 -6.57 14.22
C ALA A 158 20.55 -5.94 13.52
N GLY A 159 21.00 -4.78 14.00
CA GLY A 159 22.19 -4.09 13.51
C GLY A 159 22.01 -3.33 12.19
N GLN A 160 23.05 -2.61 11.79
CA GLN A 160 23.06 -1.72 10.63
C GLN A 160 22.72 -2.44 9.33
N LYS A 161 23.19 -3.67 9.13
CA LYS A 161 22.93 -4.45 7.92
C LYS A 161 21.43 -4.59 7.61
N ILE A 162 20.60 -4.81 8.63
CA ILE A 162 19.15 -4.95 8.44
C ILE A 162 18.49 -3.59 8.17
N VAL A 163 19.00 -2.52 8.78
CA VAL A 163 18.58 -1.15 8.44
C VAL A 163 18.82 -0.87 6.96
N ASP A 164 20.06 -1.12 6.48
CA ASP A 164 20.44 -0.87 5.08
C ASP A 164 19.58 -1.66 4.08
N LEU A 165 19.22 -2.91 4.40
CA LEU A 165 18.33 -3.71 3.55
C LEU A 165 16.91 -3.12 3.51
N ASN A 166 16.39 -2.65 4.64
CA ASN A 166 15.08 -2.00 4.68
C ASN A 166 15.08 -0.64 3.96
N ASP A 167 16.17 0.12 4.04
CA ASP A 167 16.33 1.38 3.31
C ASP A 167 16.39 1.16 1.80
N LYS A 168 17.11 0.11 1.34
CA LYS A 168 17.08 -0.32 -0.07
C LYS A 168 15.68 -0.72 -0.52
N ALA A 169 14.90 -1.37 0.34
CA ALA A 169 13.52 -1.73 0.04
C ALA A 169 12.64 -0.49 -0.15
N VAL A 170 12.85 0.58 0.64
CA VAL A 170 12.17 1.88 0.43
C VAL A 170 12.54 2.45 -0.93
N ASP A 171 13.84 2.53 -1.25
CA ASP A 171 14.31 3.11 -2.52
C ASP A 171 13.77 2.36 -3.74
N LEU A 172 13.72 1.03 -3.70
CA LEU A 172 13.10 0.23 -4.78
C LEU A 172 11.58 0.44 -4.87
N GLY A 173 10.89 0.52 -3.74
CA GLY A 173 9.43 0.68 -3.72
C GLY A 173 8.94 1.95 -4.40
N ILE A 174 9.73 3.03 -4.42
CA ILE A 174 9.38 4.32 -5.02
C ILE A 174 9.06 4.20 -6.52
N SER A 175 9.82 3.38 -7.25
CA SER A 175 9.72 3.27 -8.71
C SER A 175 9.21 1.91 -9.19
N ALA A 176 8.82 1.03 -8.29
CA ALA A 176 8.52 -0.37 -8.61
C ALA A 176 7.10 -0.60 -9.13
N ALA A 177 6.16 0.31 -8.88
CA ALA A 177 4.79 0.18 -9.36
C ALA A 177 4.71 0.44 -10.87
N VAL A 178 4.15 -0.51 -11.62
CA VAL A 178 3.98 -0.45 -13.07
C VAL A 178 2.49 -0.18 -13.37
N LYS A 179 2.24 0.81 -14.26
CA LYS A 179 0.87 1.17 -14.70
C LYS A 179 0.36 0.23 -15.77
#